data_f642095b44a072e79838d755bf8f5666
#
_entry.id   f642095b44a072e79838d755bf8f5666
#
_cell.length_a   1.000
_cell.length_b   1.000
_cell.length_c   1.000
_cell.angle_alpha   90.00
_cell.angle_beta   90.00
_cell.angle_gamma   90.00
#
_symmetry.space_group_name_H-M   'P 1'
#
loop_
_entity.id
_entity.type
_entity.pdbx_description
1 polymer ?
#
loop_
_entity_poly.entity_id
_entity_poly.type
_entity_poly.pdbx_seq_one_letter_code
_entity_poly.pdbx_strand_id
1 'polypeptide(L)'
;MKRVVFLFGLVIITSCTYNEISICDTDEPTYSDCVKPIIAANCLDCHSNGSAFGELLTYEELKWSIVDGDLIERIQMNENDAGFMPFQGEKLNESEIQILIKWKENGAKNN
;
A
#
# COMPACT_ATOMS: atom_id res chain seq x y z
N MET A 1 3.45 26.53 64.15
CA MET A 1 3.44 26.98 62.71
C MET A 1 3.67 25.75 61.83
N LYS A 2 2.62 25.29 61.21
CA LYS A 2 2.71 24.12 60.29
C LYS A 2 3.05 24.62 58.88
N ARG A 3 4.23 24.27 58.36
CA ARG A 3 4.61 24.53 56.98
C ARG A 3 3.97 23.48 56.09
N VAL A 4 3.01 23.90 55.26
CA VAL A 4 2.43 23.07 54.22
C VAL A 4 3.34 23.14 52.97
N VAL A 5 3.99 22.05 52.64
CA VAL A 5 4.78 21.92 51.42
C VAL A 5 3.82 21.47 50.31
N PHE A 6 3.53 22.36 49.39
CA PHE A 6 2.79 22.03 48.13
C PHE A 6 3.76 21.37 47.16
N LEU A 7 3.65 20.07 47.01
CA LEU A 7 4.30 19.34 45.91
C LEU A 7 3.53 19.56 44.63
N PHE A 8 4.06 20.42 43.77
CA PHE A 8 3.56 20.58 42.39
C PHE A 8 4.01 19.35 41.60
N GLY A 9 3.08 18.43 41.36
CA GLY A 9 3.29 17.30 40.47
C GLY A 9 3.39 17.77 39.01
N LEU A 10 4.58 17.61 38.40
CA LEU A 10 4.83 17.87 36.99
C LEU A 10 4.15 16.77 36.14
N VAL A 11 3.01 17.05 35.58
CA VAL A 11 2.35 16.15 34.60
C VAL A 11 3.08 16.28 33.27
N ILE A 12 3.90 15.28 32.94
CA ILE A 12 4.52 15.16 31.61
C ILE A 12 3.47 14.61 30.67
N ILE A 13 2.89 15.47 29.85
CA ILE A 13 2.04 15.07 28.73
C ILE A 13 2.95 14.60 27.60
N THR A 14 3.12 13.27 27.46
CA THR A 14 3.75 12.69 26.28
C THR A 14 2.81 12.88 25.10
N SER A 15 3.10 13.88 24.27
CA SER A 15 2.43 14.07 22.99
C SER A 15 2.85 12.91 22.09
N CYS A 16 1.94 11.98 21.80
CA CYS A 16 2.10 11.07 20.67
C CYS A 16 2.08 11.91 19.41
N THR A 17 3.21 12.05 18.73
CA THR A 17 3.26 12.54 17.36
C THR A 17 2.55 11.48 16.49
N TYR A 18 1.32 11.77 16.12
CA TYR A 18 0.60 11.02 15.10
C TYR A 18 1.29 11.34 13.76
N ASN A 19 2.08 10.40 13.24
CA ASN A 19 2.51 10.48 11.85
C ASN A 19 1.24 10.40 11.01
N GLU A 20 0.91 11.47 10.31
CA GLU A 20 -0.12 11.44 9.29
C GLU A 20 0.31 10.40 8.26
N ILE A 21 -0.27 9.21 8.35
CA ILE A 21 -0.26 8.26 7.24
C ILE A 21 -1.01 8.98 6.14
N SER A 22 -0.37 9.26 5.02
CA SER A 22 -1.04 9.78 3.82
C SER A 22 -2.28 8.94 3.59
N ILE A 23 -3.44 9.53 3.85
CA ILE A 23 -4.70 8.82 3.64
C ILE A 23 -4.87 8.73 2.13
N CYS A 24 -4.75 7.52 1.60
CA CYS A 24 -5.02 7.26 0.20
C CYS A 24 -6.46 7.65 -0.14
N ASP A 25 -6.62 8.60 -1.04
CA ASP A 25 -7.92 8.93 -1.61
C ASP A 25 -8.34 7.80 -2.56
N THR A 26 -9.39 7.09 -2.19
CA THR A 26 -9.88 5.92 -2.95
C THR A 26 -10.61 6.31 -4.24
N ASP A 27 -11.07 7.55 -4.35
CA ASP A 27 -11.74 8.05 -5.56
C ASP A 27 -10.73 8.55 -6.61
N GLU A 28 -9.62 9.14 -6.14
CA GLU A 28 -8.52 9.59 -7.00
C GLU A 28 -7.17 9.08 -6.47
N PRO A 29 -6.93 7.75 -6.50
CA PRO A 29 -5.72 7.18 -5.94
C PRO A 29 -4.47 7.64 -6.68
N THR A 30 -3.46 8.05 -5.92
CA THR A 30 -2.14 8.42 -6.46
C THR A 30 -1.20 7.22 -6.50
N TYR A 31 -0.20 7.29 -7.36
CA TYR A 31 0.85 6.25 -7.40
C TYR A 31 1.65 6.21 -6.10
N SER A 32 2.10 7.37 -5.62
CA SER A 32 2.99 7.47 -4.46
C SER A 32 2.34 7.05 -3.15
N ASP A 33 1.11 7.49 -2.89
CA ASP A 33 0.48 7.35 -1.59
C ASP A 33 -0.46 6.13 -1.49
N CYS A 34 -0.98 5.67 -2.63
CA CYS A 34 -1.95 4.58 -2.67
C CYS A 34 -1.37 3.30 -3.29
N VAL A 35 -0.90 3.38 -4.53
CA VAL A 35 -0.54 2.20 -5.32
C VAL A 35 0.78 1.60 -4.87
N LYS A 36 1.82 2.42 -4.77
CA LYS A 36 3.17 1.99 -4.39
C LYS A 36 3.22 1.24 -3.05
N PRO A 37 2.55 1.69 -1.97
CA PRO A 37 2.51 0.94 -0.72
C PRO A 37 1.85 -0.44 -0.84
N ILE A 38 0.77 -0.57 -1.63
CA ILE A 38 0.11 -1.87 -1.88
C ILE A 38 1.07 -2.83 -2.58
N ILE A 39 1.75 -2.38 -3.62
CA ILE A 39 2.70 -3.19 -4.37
C ILE A 39 3.90 -3.58 -3.50
N ALA A 40 4.42 -2.65 -2.70
CA ALA A 40 5.53 -2.92 -1.78
C ALA A 40 5.19 -3.99 -0.76
N ALA A 41 4.00 -3.96 -0.20
CA ALA A 41 3.56 -4.91 0.83
C ALA A 41 3.24 -6.31 0.29
N ASN A 42 2.78 -6.43 -0.97
CA ASN A 42 2.19 -7.66 -1.49
C ASN A 42 2.98 -8.31 -2.65
N CYS A 43 3.85 -7.56 -3.33
CA CYS A 43 4.39 -7.99 -4.62
C CYS A 43 5.92 -8.02 -4.67
N LEU A 44 6.60 -7.05 -4.04
CA LEU A 44 8.04 -6.83 -4.24
C LEU A 44 8.94 -7.92 -3.65
N ASP A 45 8.47 -8.73 -2.72
CA ASP A 45 9.25 -9.88 -2.22
C ASP A 45 9.62 -10.85 -3.35
N CYS A 46 8.74 -10.99 -4.35
CA CYS A 46 8.97 -11.86 -5.51
C CYS A 46 9.22 -11.07 -6.81
N HIS A 47 8.74 -9.84 -6.92
CA HIS A 47 8.78 -9.04 -8.15
C HIS A 47 9.70 -7.81 -8.04
N SER A 48 10.84 -7.95 -7.37
CA SER A 48 11.90 -6.94 -7.29
C SER A 48 13.04 -7.21 -8.27
N ASN A 49 14.13 -6.44 -8.17
CA ASN A 49 15.29 -6.47 -9.06
C ASN A 49 15.77 -7.88 -9.43
N GLY A 50 15.85 -8.15 -10.73
CA GLY A 50 16.35 -9.41 -11.27
C GLY A 50 15.38 -10.58 -11.19
N SER A 51 14.11 -10.30 -10.89
CA SER A 51 13.08 -11.35 -10.84
C SER A 51 12.86 -11.98 -12.21
N ALA A 52 12.96 -13.30 -12.27
CA ALA A 52 12.61 -14.08 -13.47
C ALA A 52 11.11 -14.06 -13.80
N PHE A 53 10.29 -13.60 -12.85
CA PHE A 53 8.82 -13.55 -12.97
C PHE A 53 8.30 -12.18 -13.38
N GLY A 54 9.19 -11.24 -13.74
CA GLY A 54 8.87 -9.85 -14.03
C GLY A 54 9.08 -8.94 -12.81
N GLU A 55 9.46 -7.72 -13.07
CA GLU A 55 9.72 -6.71 -12.06
C GLU A 55 8.53 -5.74 -11.94
N LEU A 56 8.25 -5.27 -10.72
CA LEU A 56 7.21 -4.30 -10.42
C LEU A 56 7.74 -3.14 -9.56
N LEU A 57 9.06 -2.93 -9.59
CA LEU A 57 9.74 -2.00 -8.70
C LEU A 57 9.58 -0.54 -9.13
N THR A 58 9.56 -0.29 -10.44
CA THR A 58 9.44 1.06 -11.00
C THR A 58 8.01 1.37 -11.42
N TYR A 59 7.71 2.66 -11.55
CA TYR A 59 6.43 3.12 -12.06
C TYR A 59 6.12 2.55 -13.45
N GLU A 60 7.10 2.54 -14.35
CA GLU A 60 6.95 2.09 -15.73
C GLU A 60 6.63 0.60 -15.81
N GLU A 61 7.34 -0.23 -15.05
CA GLU A 61 7.11 -1.68 -14.97
C GLU A 61 5.70 -1.98 -14.45
N LEU A 62 5.33 -1.31 -13.34
CA LEU A 62 4.03 -1.49 -12.73
C LEU A 62 2.91 -1.01 -13.66
N LYS A 63 3.06 0.17 -14.27
CA LYS A 63 2.07 0.70 -15.20
C LYS A 63 1.85 -0.25 -16.36
N TRP A 64 2.92 -0.76 -16.97
CA TRP A 64 2.80 -1.73 -18.04
C TRP A 64 2.04 -2.98 -17.59
N SER A 65 2.38 -3.54 -16.43
CA SER A 65 1.76 -4.75 -15.88
C SER A 65 0.27 -4.57 -15.57
N ILE A 66 -0.14 -3.38 -15.12
CA ILE A 66 -1.53 -3.07 -14.77
C ILE A 66 -2.36 -2.68 -16.01
N VAL A 67 -1.79 -1.91 -16.94
CA VAL A 67 -2.53 -1.34 -18.09
C VAL A 67 -2.55 -2.31 -19.26
N ASP A 68 -1.38 -2.84 -19.62
CA ASP A 68 -1.18 -3.68 -20.81
C ASP A 68 -1.01 -5.17 -20.47
N GLY A 69 -0.65 -5.49 -19.23
CA GLY A 69 -0.51 -6.85 -18.72
C GLY A 69 -1.77 -7.38 -18.04
N ASP A 70 -1.60 -8.45 -17.30
CA ASP A 70 -2.66 -9.22 -16.64
C ASP A 70 -2.68 -9.12 -15.11
N LEU A 71 -1.96 -8.14 -14.53
CA LEU A 71 -1.85 -8.01 -13.07
C LEU A 71 -3.23 -7.92 -12.40
N ILE A 72 -4.11 -7.05 -12.91
CA ILE A 72 -5.46 -6.88 -12.34
C ILE A 72 -6.28 -8.16 -12.42
N GLU A 73 -6.18 -8.90 -13.52
CA GLU A 73 -6.87 -10.18 -13.67
C GLU A 73 -6.38 -11.20 -12.62
N ARG A 74 -5.07 -11.33 -12.46
CA ARG A 74 -4.45 -12.29 -11.55
C ARG A 74 -4.79 -12.06 -10.09
N ILE A 75 -4.82 -10.80 -9.63
CA ILE A 75 -5.15 -10.49 -8.22
C ILE A 75 -6.66 -10.67 -7.91
N GLN A 76 -7.51 -10.72 -8.94
CA GLN A 76 -8.94 -10.95 -8.80
C GLN A 76 -9.33 -12.45 -8.83
N MET A 77 -8.43 -13.32 -9.28
CA MET A 77 -8.65 -14.78 -9.30
C MET A 77 -8.92 -15.34 -7.90
N ASN A 78 -9.41 -16.57 -7.82
CA ASN A 78 -9.46 -17.30 -6.55
C ASN A 78 -8.07 -17.85 -6.20
N GLU A 79 -7.78 -17.97 -4.92
CA GLU A 79 -6.46 -18.41 -4.42
C GLU A 79 -5.99 -19.78 -4.94
N ASN A 80 -6.92 -20.64 -5.36
CA ASN A 80 -6.61 -21.96 -5.91
C ASN A 80 -6.51 -22.00 -7.44
N ASP A 81 -6.76 -20.88 -8.11
CA ASP A 81 -6.71 -20.81 -9.58
C ASP A 81 -5.26 -20.74 -10.07
N ALA A 82 -4.99 -21.40 -11.19
CA ALA A 82 -3.68 -21.30 -11.83
C ALA A 82 -3.46 -19.87 -12.33
N GLY A 83 -2.39 -19.24 -11.88
CA GLY A 83 -2.07 -17.85 -12.24
C GLY A 83 -2.50 -16.81 -11.22
N PHE A 84 -3.17 -17.23 -10.13
CA PHE A 84 -3.49 -16.34 -9.02
C PHE A 84 -2.23 -15.68 -8.45
N MET A 85 -2.35 -14.39 -8.10
CA MET A 85 -1.33 -13.61 -7.40
C MET A 85 -1.93 -12.90 -6.18
N PRO A 86 -1.18 -12.77 -5.06
CA PRO A 86 0.21 -13.21 -4.84
C PRO A 86 0.36 -14.74 -4.78
N PHE A 87 1.37 -15.26 -5.47
CA PHE A 87 1.61 -16.73 -5.51
C PHE A 87 1.90 -17.29 -4.12
N GLN A 88 1.11 -18.28 -3.68
CA GLN A 88 1.16 -18.85 -2.33
C GLN A 88 0.97 -17.85 -1.19
N GLY A 89 0.47 -16.65 -1.50
CA GLY A 89 0.14 -15.62 -0.52
C GLY A 89 -1.35 -15.48 -0.32
N GLU A 90 -1.71 -14.54 0.56
CA GLU A 90 -3.11 -14.18 0.79
C GLU A 90 -3.59 -13.25 -0.32
N LYS A 91 -4.87 -13.40 -0.68
CA LYS A 91 -5.53 -12.48 -1.61
C LYS A 91 -5.55 -11.07 -1.04
N LEU A 92 -5.27 -10.08 -1.89
CA LEU A 92 -5.46 -8.68 -1.52
C LEU A 92 -6.90 -8.45 -1.07
N ASN A 93 -7.09 -7.57 -0.09
CA ASN A 93 -8.44 -7.19 0.31
C ASN A 93 -9.13 -6.39 -0.81
N GLU A 94 -10.45 -6.32 -0.75
CA GLU A 94 -11.25 -5.67 -1.79
C GLU A 94 -10.88 -4.19 -1.98
N SER A 95 -10.56 -3.48 -0.90
CA SER A 95 -10.17 -2.06 -0.98
C SER A 95 -8.86 -1.88 -1.76
N GLU A 96 -7.86 -2.73 -1.52
CA GLU A 96 -6.59 -2.69 -2.27
C GLU A 96 -6.80 -2.98 -3.76
N ILE A 97 -7.61 -3.97 -4.08
CA ILE A 97 -7.95 -4.31 -5.47
C ILE A 97 -8.64 -3.12 -6.15
N GLN A 98 -9.62 -2.51 -5.50
CA GLN A 98 -10.36 -1.37 -6.05
C GLN A 98 -9.48 -0.14 -6.25
N ILE A 99 -8.52 0.12 -5.37
CA ILE A 99 -7.52 1.19 -5.53
C ILE A 99 -6.71 0.99 -6.82
N LEU A 100 -6.22 -0.22 -7.06
CA LEU A 100 -5.44 -0.53 -8.27
C LEU A 100 -6.27 -0.40 -9.54
N ILE A 101 -7.51 -0.88 -9.53
CA ILE A 101 -8.45 -0.74 -10.63
C ILE A 101 -8.74 0.74 -10.91
N LYS A 102 -9.04 1.51 -9.87
CA LYS A 102 -9.37 2.93 -9.99
C LYS A 102 -8.19 3.76 -10.51
N TRP A 103 -6.99 3.46 -10.03
CA TRP A 103 -5.78 4.09 -10.55
C TRP A 103 -5.59 3.82 -12.05
N LYS A 104 -5.81 2.58 -12.51
CA LYS A 104 -5.82 2.22 -13.94
C LYS A 104 -6.84 3.04 -14.72
N GLU A 105 -8.10 3.10 -14.23
CA GLU A 105 -9.21 3.83 -14.87
C GLU A 105 -8.93 5.33 -14.96
N ASN A 106 -8.28 5.91 -13.95
CA ASN A 106 -7.89 7.32 -13.91
C ASN A 106 -6.63 7.64 -14.75
N GLY A 107 -6.16 6.70 -15.55
CA GLY A 107 -5.05 6.89 -16.49
C GLY A 107 -3.68 6.49 -15.95
N ALA A 108 -3.62 5.78 -14.83
CA ALA A 108 -2.37 5.26 -14.23
C ALA A 108 -1.28 6.33 -14.13
N LYS A 109 -1.58 7.47 -13.53
CA LYS A 109 -0.70 8.64 -13.46
C LYS A 109 0.46 8.40 -12.49
N ASN A 110 1.64 8.96 -12.83
CA ASN A 110 2.79 9.03 -11.94
C ASN A 110 2.71 10.28 -11.04
N ASN A 111 1.96 10.20 -9.99
CA ASN A 111 1.67 11.31 -9.09
C ASN A 111 1.85 10.93 -7.61
#